data_fbdd5915e115d02e2c8df7a117930dd0
#
_entry.id   fbdd5915e115d02e2c8df7a117930dd0
#
_cell.length_a   1.000
_cell.length_b   1.000
_cell.length_c   1.000
_cell.angle_alpha   90.00
_cell.angle_beta   90.00
_cell.angle_gamma   90.00
#
_symmetry.space_group_name_H-M   'P 1'
#
loop_
_entity.id
_entity.type
_entity.pdbx_description
1 polymer ?
#
loop_
_entity_poly.entity_id
_entity_poly.type
_entity_poly.pdbx_seq_one_letter_code
_entity_poly.pdbx_strand_id
1 'polypeptide(L)'
;MTESERTESEAPAGWAAGPVREPRGRGRLFDAAVRAYLERHPEATVVALGEGLGTGFWRLDNGRLTWLTVVPPKTAAARRMLLPDGARRRTVARAVTDHAWLDAVPEPWRGVVVTAPGVLMRLPPPAVRALLVACAERFPGGVLVFDALPGRATALARRAAAAGGRWPAPRWGLDRAQLPRVACLHPGIVAVRELGPVPAVPGGAAAGGLWSRLVWRGRRVPVLRALTPLVCEVRFASATSPRAVPPGALRQR
;
A
#
# COMPACT_ATOMS: atom_id res chain seq x y z
N MET A 1 15.72 29.46 18.71
CA MET A 1 14.51 28.91 18.10
C MET A 1 14.28 29.66 16.81
N THR A 2 14.79 29.12 15.73
CA THR A 2 14.86 29.78 14.43
C THR A 2 13.59 29.46 13.63
N GLU A 3 13.13 30.46 12.90
CA GLU A 3 11.91 30.56 12.09
C GLU A 3 11.77 29.46 10.97
N SER A 4 12.74 28.56 10.89
CA SER A 4 12.86 27.55 9.84
C SER A 4 12.05 26.25 10.08
N GLU A 5 11.50 26.04 11.27
CA GLU A 5 10.86 24.75 11.61
C GLU A 5 9.33 24.70 11.37
N ARG A 6 8.72 25.82 10.96
CA ARG A 6 7.25 25.92 10.87
C ARG A 6 6.65 25.73 9.47
N THR A 7 7.47 25.56 8.43
CA THR A 7 7.00 25.67 7.02
C THR A 7 6.79 24.36 6.26
N GLU A 8 7.03 23.18 6.84
CA GLU A 8 7.02 21.94 6.06
C GLU A 8 5.71 21.16 6.02
N SER A 9 4.73 21.53 6.83
CA SER A 9 3.39 20.91 6.84
C SER A 9 2.36 21.62 5.97
N GLU A 10 2.69 22.77 5.40
CA GLU A 10 1.75 23.52 4.55
C GLU A 10 1.71 22.95 3.14
N ALA A 11 0.49 22.78 2.62
CA ALA A 11 0.25 22.48 1.23
C ALA A 11 0.86 23.57 0.34
N PRO A 12 1.38 23.24 -0.88
CA PRO A 12 2.03 24.22 -1.76
C PRO A 12 1.17 25.46 -1.96
N ALA A 13 1.79 26.64 -1.90
CA ALA A 13 1.15 27.91 -2.14
C ALA A 13 0.46 27.91 -3.54
N GLY A 14 -0.83 28.16 -3.57
CA GLY A 14 -1.66 28.07 -4.79
C GLY A 14 -2.60 26.87 -4.81
N TRP A 15 -2.46 25.91 -3.90
CA TRP A 15 -3.49 24.90 -3.68
C TRP A 15 -4.60 25.54 -2.85
N ALA A 16 -5.69 25.95 -3.53
CA ALA A 16 -6.86 26.45 -2.84
C ALA A 16 -7.19 25.51 -1.69
N ALA A 17 -7.27 26.05 -0.49
CA ALA A 17 -7.47 25.35 0.78
C ALA A 17 -8.83 24.66 0.82
N GLY A 18 -9.00 23.64 -0.01
CA GLY A 18 -10.01 22.64 0.19
C GLY A 18 -9.47 21.64 1.23
N PRO A 19 -10.29 21.19 2.19
CA PRO A 19 -9.86 20.19 3.14
C PRO A 19 -9.28 18.99 2.38
N VAL A 20 -8.09 18.51 2.78
CA VAL A 20 -7.47 17.30 2.24
C VAL A 20 -8.53 16.20 2.30
N ARG A 21 -9.03 15.78 1.14
CA ARG A 21 -10.19 14.88 1.09
C ARG A 21 -9.85 13.56 1.75
N GLU A 22 -10.55 13.23 2.80
CA GLU A 22 -10.51 11.91 3.42
C GLU A 22 -10.73 10.82 2.36
N PRO A 23 -9.85 9.80 2.29
CA PRO A 23 -10.00 8.71 1.33
C PRO A 23 -11.29 7.95 1.59
N ARG A 24 -11.96 7.54 0.51
CA ARG A 24 -13.21 6.79 0.57
C ARG A 24 -12.96 5.28 0.44
N GLY A 25 -13.80 4.50 1.08
CA GLY A 25 -13.78 3.03 0.93
C GLY A 25 -12.43 2.41 1.30
N ARG A 26 -11.76 1.76 0.33
CA ARG A 26 -10.47 1.06 0.56
C ARG A 26 -9.32 1.99 0.94
N GLY A 27 -9.33 3.25 0.50
CA GLY A 27 -8.28 4.21 0.87
C GLY A 27 -8.15 4.39 2.38
N ARG A 28 -9.27 4.34 3.12
CA ARG A 28 -9.25 4.38 4.60
C ARG A 28 -8.50 3.20 5.22
N LEU A 29 -8.53 2.02 4.58
CA LEU A 29 -7.81 0.85 5.08
C LEU A 29 -6.30 1.04 4.97
N PHE A 30 -5.84 1.62 3.85
CA PHE A 30 -4.43 1.98 3.69
C PHE A 30 -3.99 3.01 4.72
N ASP A 31 -4.74 4.11 4.86
CA ASP A 31 -4.42 5.15 5.83
C ASP A 31 -4.42 4.60 7.27
N ALA A 32 -5.39 3.75 7.63
CA ALA A 32 -5.45 3.12 8.94
C ALA A 32 -4.26 2.18 9.19
N ALA A 33 -3.84 1.41 8.19
CA ALA A 33 -2.69 0.53 8.30
C ALA A 33 -1.38 1.32 8.48
N VAL A 34 -1.22 2.42 7.74
CA VAL A 34 -0.07 3.31 7.88
C VAL A 34 -0.05 3.95 9.26
N ARG A 35 -1.17 4.53 9.74
CA ARG A 35 -1.26 5.12 11.08
C ARG A 35 -0.90 4.11 12.17
N ALA A 36 -1.48 2.90 12.12
CA ALA A 36 -1.18 1.85 13.10
C ALA A 36 0.29 1.40 13.09
N TYR A 37 0.98 1.50 11.94
CA TYR A 37 2.41 1.26 11.88
C TYR A 37 3.20 2.42 12.47
N LEU A 38 2.85 3.68 12.13
CA LEU A 38 3.50 4.90 12.61
C LEU A 38 3.35 5.13 14.12
N GLU A 39 2.29 4.63 14.75
CA GLU A 39 2.12 4.65 16.22
C GLU A 39 3.27 3.93 16.93
N ARG A 40 3.82 2.87 16.32
CA ARG A 40 4.93 2.08 16.88
C ARG A 40 6.29 2.49 16.32
N HIS A 41 6.31 3.09 15.13
CA HIS A 41 7.50 3.50 14.39
C HIS A 41 7.31 4.94 13.85
N PRO A 42 7.28 5.96 14.72
CA PRO A 42 6.91 7.33 14.34
C PRO A 42 7.87 7.97 13.33
N GLU A 43 9.12 7.49 13.24
CA GLU A 43 10.14 7.96 12.30
C GLU A 43 10.28 7.07 11.05
N ALA A 44 9.35 6.14 10.85
CA ALA A 44 9.39 5.22 9.74
C ALA A 44 9.29 5.93 8.38
N THR A 45 9.84 5.27 7.36
CA THR A 45 9.63 5.68 5.98
C THR A 45 8.36 5.03 5.41
N VAL A 46 7.46 5.86 4.91
CA VAL A 46 6.31 5.44 4.12
C VAL A 46 6.72 5.43 2.64
N VAL A 47 6.67 4.27 2.01
CA VAL A 47 6.94 4.13 0.57
C VAL A 47 5.62 3.97 -0.17
N ALA A 48 5.21 5.00 -0.92
CA ALA A 48 3.97 5.01 -1.69
C ALA A 48 4.23 4.62 -3.15
N LEU A 49 3.99 3.34 -3.48
CA LEU A 49 4.16 2.82 -4.83
C LEU A 49 2.98 3.22 -5.72
N GLY A 50 3.27 3.87 -6.84
CA GLY A 50 2.26 4.24 -7.83
C GLY A 50 1.23 5.27 -7.36
N GLU A 51 1.53 6.06 -6.34
CA GLU A 51 0.61 7.05 -5.75
C GLU A 51 0.15 8.13 -6.74
N GLY A 52 0.89 8.35 -7.82
CA GLY A 52 0.56 9.37 -8.81
C GLY A 52 0.57 10.78 -8.21
N LEU A 53 -0.55 11.49 -8.31
CA LEU A 53 -0.75 12.80 -7.70
C LEU A 53 -1.45 12.72 -6.34
N GLY A 54 -1.34 11.59 -5.66
CA GLY A 54 -1.89 11.39 -4.33
C GLY A 54 -1.25 12.28 -3.27
N THR A 55 -2.01 12.60 -2.24
CA THR A 55 -1.66 13.53 -1.16
C THR A 55 -1.54 12.81 0.19
N GLY A 56 -1.09 11.55 0.15
CA GLY A 56 -0.96 10.70 1.33
C GLY A 56 -0.10 11.32 2.43
N PHE A 57 1.01 11.94 2.05
CA PHE A 57 1.90 12.64 2.99
C PHE A 57 1.13 13.60 3.88
N TRP A 58 0.40 14.55 3.32
CA TRP A 58 -0.29 15.59 4.11
C TRP A 58 -1.42 15.07 4.99
N ARG A 59 -1.99 13.89 4.67
CA ARG A 59 -3.03 13.26 5.49
C ARG A 59 -2.47 12.45 6.67
N LEU A 60 -1.24 11.97 6.52
CA LEU A 60 -0.65 10.97 7.41
C LEU A 60 0.59 11.50 8.14
N ASP A 61 1.02 12.72 7.80
CA ASP A 61 2.19 13.34 8.39
C ASP A 61 2.03 13.51 9.90
N ASN A 62 2.98 12.96 10.64
CA ASN A 62 3.10 13.06 12.10
C ASN A 62 4.26 13.97 12.53
N GLY A 63 4.83 14.75 11.59
CA GLY A 63 5.98 15.62 11.82
C GLY A 63 7.34 14.92 11.86
N ARG A 64 7.39 13.58 11.83
CA ARG A 64 8.62 12.78 11.99
C ARG A 64 8.86 11.76 10.90
N LEU A 65 7.82 11.29 10.22
CA LEU A 65 7.92 10.31 9.14
C LEU A 65 8.67 10.87 7.93
N THR A 66 9.26 9.97 7.14
CA THR A 66 9.73 10.24 5.78
C THR A 66 8.76 9.63 4.77
N TRP A 67 8.49 10.34 3.68
CA TRP A 67 7.60 9.88 2.61
C TRP A 67 8.34 9.75 1.29
N LEU A 68 8.32 8.56 0.71
CA LEU A 68 8.93 8.26 -0.57
C LEU A 68 7.88 7.85 -1.58
N THR A 69 7.62 8.66 -2.60
CA THR A 69 6.70 8.31 -3.69
C THR A 69 7.47 7.71 -4.86
N VAL A 70 7.19 6.46 -5.21
CA VAL A 70 7.81 5.76 -6.35
C VAL A 70 6.82 5.73 -7.51
N VAL A 71 7.16 6.42 -8.60
CA VAL A 71 6.31 6.52 -9.80
C VAL A 71 7.16 6.55 -11.06
N PRO A 72 6.61 6.14 -12.23
CA PRO A 72 7.35 6.22 -13.50
C PRO A 72 7.83 7.64 -13.80
N PRO A 73 8.93 7.81 -14.58
CA PRO A 73 9.57 9.11 -14.82
C PRO A 73 8.62 10.21 -15.33
N LYS A 74 7.70 9.88 -16.24
CA LYS A 74 6.69 10.84 -16.74
C LYS A 74 5.77 11.34 -15.62
N THR A 75 5.33 10.45 -14.75
CA THR A 75 4.49 10.80 -13.60
C THR A 75 5.28 11.58 -12.55
N ALA A 76 6.56 11.23 -12.33
CA ALA A 76 7.44 11.94 -11.42
C ALA A 76 7.66 13.40 -11.84
N ALA A 77 7.84 13.66 -13.14
CA ALA A 77 7.96 15.02 -13.66
C ALA A 77 6.70 15.85 -13.35
N ALA A 78 5.51 15.33 -13.70
CA ALA A 78 4.24 16.01 -13.41
C ALA A 78 4.02 16.19 -11.88
N ARG A 79 4.38 15.17 -11.07
CA ARG A 79 4.27 15.25 -9.62
C ARG A 79 5.14 16.36 -9.04
N ARG A 80 6.42 16.47 -9.45
CA ARG A 80 7.33 17.50 -8.95
C ARG A 80 6.89 18.92 -9.28
N MET A 81 6.18 19.10 -10.39
CA MET A 81 5.61 20.41 -10.75
C MET A 81 4.44 20.79 -9.84
N LEU A 82 3.60 19.84 -9.44
CA LEU A 82 2.37 20.08 -8.68
C LEU A 82 2.56 19.86 -7.18
N LEU A 83 3.43 18.96 -6.81
CA LEU A 83 3.70 18.48 -5.45
C LEU A 83 5.22 18.37 -5.27
N PRO A 84 5.94 19.49 -5.12
CA PRO A 84 7.41 19.50 -5.07
C PRO A 84 7.93 18.67 -3.90
N ASP A 85 9.13 18.13 -4.08
CA ASP A 85 9.85 17.44 -3.03
C ASP A 85 10.17 18.39 -1.86
N GLY A 86 10.36 17.88 -0.66
CA GLY A 86 10.71 18.62 0.55
C GLY A 86 11.62 17.78 1.45
N ALA A 87 12.01 18.28 2.61
CA ALA A 87 12.99 17.61 3.48
C ALA A 87 12.54 16.18 3.87
N ARG A 88 11.24 15.99 4.15
CA ARG A 88 10.67 14.69 4.55
C ARG A 88 9.85 14.00 3.47
N ARG A 89 9.78 14.53 2.25
CA ARG A 89 9.07 13.92 1.11
C ARG A 89 9.89 13.98 -0.16
N ARG A 90 10.01 12.85 -0.84
CA ARG A 90 10.79 12.72 -2.06
C ARG A 90 10.05 11.89 -3.10
N THR A 91 10.24 12.25 -4.38
CA THR A 91 9.73 11.50 -5.52
C THR A 91 10.86 10.74 -6.21
N VAL A 92 10.75 9.42 -6.28
CA VAL A 92 11.67 8.53 -7.00
C VAL A 92 11.08 8.22 -8.37
N ALA A 93 11.77 8.64 -9.41
CA ALA A 93 11.36 8.49 -10.80
C ALA A 93 11.76 7.10 -11.33
N ARG A 94 11.06 6.04 -10.88
CA ARG A 94 11.32 4.65 -11.28
C ARG A 94 10.01 3.87 -11.44
N ALA A 95 10.04 2.84 -12.29
CA ALA A 95 8.97 1.86 -12.31
C ALA A 95 8.99 1.03 -11.02
N VAL A 96 7.81 0.60 -10.55
CA VAL A 96 7.70 -0.24 -9.33
C VAL A 96 8.48 -1.57 -9.48
N THR A 97 8.60 -2.06 -10.71
CA THR A 97 9.35 -3.28 -11.06
C THR A 97 10.86 -3.08 -11.15
N ASP A 98 11.33 -1.85 -11.16
CA ASP A 98 12.76 -1.53 -11.04
C ASP A 98 13.11 -1.37 -9.56
N HIS A 99 13.60 -2.44 -8.96
CA HIS A 99 13.82 -2.54 -7.52
C HIS A 99 14.91 -1.60 -6.97
N ALA A 100 15.63 -0.85 -7.81
CA ALA A 100 16.59 0.14 -7.35
C ALA A 100 15.99 1.28 -6.51
N TRP A 101 14.65 1.42 -6.47
CA TRP A 101 13.98 2.31 -5.53
C TRP A 101 14.13 1.86 -4.06
N LEU A 102 14.37 0.57 -3.80
CA LEU A 102 14.60 0.04 -2.45
C LEU A 102 15.81 0.71 -1.77
N ASP A 103 16.83 1.03 -2.55
CA ASP A 103 18.05 1.69 -2.05
C ASP A 103 17.87 3.19 -1.80
N ALA A 104 16.78 3.78 -2.31
CA ALA A 104 16.43 5.16 -2.04
C ALA A 104 15.71 5.35 -0.69
N VAL A 105 15.35 4.26 0.01
CA VAL A 105 14.72 4.32 1.33
C VAL A 105 15.77 4.67 2.38
N PRO A 106 15.67 5.85 3.02
CA PRO A 106 16.61 6.24 4.05
C PRO A 106 16.33 5.47 5.35
N GLU A 107 17.38 5.14 6.08
CA GLU A 107 17.32 4.58 7.44
C GLU A 107 16.24 3.47 7.62
N PRO A 108 16.26 2.38 6.82
CA PRO A 108 15.21 1.37 6.85
C PRO A 108 15.05 0.68 8.22
N TRP A 109 16.05 0.75 9.08
CA TRP A 109 16.01 0.25 10.46
C TRP A 109 15.05 1.02 11.37
N ARG A 110 14.67 2.26 11.03
CA ARG A 110 13.63 3.03 11.75
C ARG A 110 12.22 2.53 11.46
N GLY A 111 12.08 1.60 10.53
CA GLY A 111 10.83 1.00 10.07
C GLY A 111 10.43 1.45 8.68
N VAL A 112 9.78 0.55 7.95
CA VAL A 112 9.29 0.82 6.59
C VAL A 112 7.87 0.30 6.43
N VAL A 113 6.98 1.15 5.94
CA VAL A 113 5.65 0.74 5.48
C VAL A 113 5.51 1.05 3.99
N VAL A 114 5.33 0.00 3.19
CA VAL A 114 5.12 0.11 1.75
C VAL A 114 3.62 0.06 1.46
N THR A 115 3.11 1.00 0.68
CA THR A 115 1.72 1.01 0.21
C THR A 115 1.66 0.91 -1.31
N ALA A 116 0.77 0.07 -1.83
CA ALA A 116 0.64 -0.19 -3.27
C ALA A 116 -0.83 -0.22 -3.73
N PRO A 117 -1.62 0.87 -3.56
CA PRO A 117 -3.04 0.90 -3.93
C PRO A 117 -3.22 0.85 -5.44
N GLY A 118 -3.89 -0.20 -5.95
CA GLY A 118 -4.18 -0.39 -7.36
C GLY A 118 -2.96 -0.73 -8.24
N VAL A 119 -1.83 -1.08 -7.64
CA VAL A 119 -0.56 -1.33 -8.35
C VAL A 119 -0.40 -2.79 -8.71
N LEU A 120 -0.47 -3.69 -7.72
CA LEU A 120 -0.11 -5.10 -7.91
C LEU A 120 -0.99 -5.78 -8.97
N MET A 121 -2.27 -5.42 -9.04
CA MET A 121 -3.17 -5.98 -10.06
C MET A 121 -2.77 -5.66 -11.50
N ARG A 122 -1.91 -4.67 -11.71
CA ARG A 122 -1.39 -4.28 -13.04
C ARG A 122 -0.09 -4.98 -13.41
N LEU A 123 0.59 -5.60 -12.44
CA LEU A 123 1.84 -6.30 -12.62
C LEU A 123 1.61 -7.76 -13.03
N PRO A 124 2.50 -8.37 -13.82
CA PRO A 124 2.48 -9.80 -14.05
C PRO A 124 2.79 -10.57 -12.76
N PRO A 125 2.29 -11.80 -12.59
CA PRO A 125 2.50 -12.59 -11.37
C PRO A 125 3.97 -12.72 -10.92
N PRO A 126 4.95 -12.95 -11.83
CA PRO A 126 6.36 -13.00 -11.44
C PRO A 126 6.87 -11.69 -10.84
N ALA A 127 6.43 -10.52 -11.37
CA ALA A 127 6.84 -9.23 -10.85
C ALA A 127 6.22 -8.94 -9.47
N VAL A 128 4.98 -9.38 -9.22
CA VAL A 128 4.36 -9.31 -7.88
C VAL A 128 5.17 -10.14 -6.88
N ARG A 129 5.54 -11.37 -7.25
CA ARG A 129 6.36 -12.24 -6.41
C ARG A 129 7.73 -11.59 -6.12
N ALA A 130 8.42 -11.11 -7.14
CA ALA A 130 9.73 -10.48 -7.02
C ALA A 130 9.68 -9.25 -6.08
N LEU A 131 8.63 -8.42 -6.21
CA LEU A 131 8.43 -7.26 -5.34
C LEU A 131 8.23 -7.66 -3.87
N LEU A 132 7.41 -8.68 -3.60
CA LEU A 132 7.15 -9.16 -2.24
C LEU A 132 8.42 -9.72 -1.60
N VAL A 133 9.20 -10.50 -2.35
CA VAL A 133 10.48 -11.07 -1.90
C VAL A 133 11.48 -9.96 -1.63
N ALA A 134 11.68 -9.03 -2.56
CA ALA A 134 12.62 -7.92 -2.42
C ALA A 134 12.29 -7.03 -1.20
N CYS A 135 11.00 -6.76 -0.95
CA CYS A 135 10.59 -6.03 0.26
C CYS A 135 10.87 -6.83 1.54
N ALA A 136 10.63 -8.14 1.54
CA ALA A 136 10.88 -8.99 2.70
C ALA A 136 12.37 -9.10 3.06
N GLU A 137 13.23 -9.11 2.05
CA GLU A 137 14.69 -9.12 2.22
C GLU A 137 15.25 -7.76 2.69
N ARG A 138 14.71 -6.67 2.12
CA ARG A 138 15.27 -5.33 2.31
C ARG A 138 14.74 -4.60 3.55
N PHE A 139 13.52 -4.93 4.02
CA PHE A 139 12.82 -4.23 5.10
C PHE A 139 12.40 -5.14 6.25
N PRO A 140 13.37 -5.67 7.02
CA PRO A 140 13.05 -6.48 8.21
C PRO A 140 12.16 -5.70 9.19
N GLY A 141 11.09 -6.34 9.70
CA GLY A 141 10.11 -5.70 10.59
C GLY A 141 9.14 -4.75 9.89
N GLY A 142 9.32 -4.53 8.60
CA GLY A 142 8.44 -3.69 7.79
C GLY A 142 7.12 -4.36 7.44
N VAL A 143 6.26 -3.60 6.78
CA VAL A 143 4.97 -4.08 6.27
C VAL A 143 4.74 -3.61 4.83
N LEU A 144 4.00 -4.41 4.06
CA LEU A 144 3.51 -4.00 2.74
C LEU A 144 1.98 -4.12 2.73
N VAL A 145 1.31 -3.04 2.33
CA VAL A 145 -0.15 -2.98 2.20
C VAL A 145 -0.51 -2.83 0.73
N PHE A 146 -1.35 -3.72 0.22
CA PHE A 146 -1.79 -3.70 -1.18
C PHE A 146 -3.25 -4.13 -1.31
N ASP A 147 -3.86 -3.82 -2.43
CA ASP A 147 -5.17 -4.34 -2.79
C ASP A 147 -5.09 -5.30 -3.97
N ALA A 148 -6.04 -6.23 -3.99
CA ALA A 148 -6.16 -7.22 -5.06
C ALA A 148 -7.63 -7.48 -5.41
N LEU A 149 -7.86 -7.86 -6.65
CA LEU A 149 -9.15 -8.39 -7.11
C LEU A 149 -9.17 -9.91 -6.93
N PRO A 150 -10.25 -10.48 -6.41
CA PRO A 150 -10.45 -11.94 -6.45
C PRO A 150 -10.45 -12.46 -7.89
N GLY A 151 -10.11 -13.74 -8.08
CA GLY A 151 -9.96 -14.35 -9.41
C GLY A 151 -11.19 -14.17 -10.30
N ARG A 152 -12.40 -14.35 -9.76
CA ARG A 152 -13.66 -14.11 -10.50
C ARG A 152 -13.83 -12.66 -10.93
N ALA A 153 -13.55 -11.70 -10.03
CA ALA A 153 -13.60 -10.28 -10.36
C ALA A 153 -12.52 -9.91 -11.38
N THR A 154 -11.33 -10.50 -11.28
CA THR A 154 -10.23 -10.34 -12.23
C THR A 154 -10.65 -10.84 -13.63
N ALA A 155 -11.27 -12.02 -13.73
CA ALA A 155 -11.75 -12.57 -14.99
C ALA A 155 -12.84 -11.69 -15.63
N LEU A 156 -13.80 -11.20 -14.83
CA LEU A 156 -14.83 -10.28 -15.29
C LEU A 156 -14.24 -8.95 -15.79
N ALA A 157 -13.29 -8.37 -15.05
CA ALA A 157 -12.62 -7.13 -15.43
C ALA A 157 -11.80 -7.29 -16.73
N ARG A 158 -11.17 -8.45 -16.96
CA ARG A 158 -10.48 -8.77 -18.21
C ARG A 158 -11.44 -8.84 -19.39
N ARG A 159 -12.60 -9.50 -19.23
CA ARG A 159 -13.63 -9.55 -20.26
C ARG A 159 -14.18 -8.17 -20.57
N ALA A 160 -14.46 -7.35 -19.57
CA ALA A 160 -14.90 -5.97 -19.77
C ALA A 160 -13.86 -5.13 -20.51
N ALA A 161 -12.57 -5.27 -20.18
CA ALA A 161 -11.49 -4.59 -20.87
C ALA A 161 -11.37 -5.03 -22.35
N ALA A 162 -11.51 -6.32 -22.63
CA ALA A 162 -11.50 -6.87 -24.00
C ALA A 162 -12.69 -6.38 -24.84
N ALA A 163 -13.81 -6.07 -24.21
CA ALA A 163 -15.00 -5.47 -24.83
C ALA A 163 -14.92 -3.93 -24.97
N GLY A 164 -13.73 -3.32 -24.88
CA GLY A 164 -13.55 -1.87 -25.02
C GLY A 164 -13.77 -1.07 -23.73
N GLY A 165 -13.74 -1.71 -22.58
CA GLY A 165 -13.86 -1.04 -21.28
C GLY A 165 -12.77 0.00 -21.03
N ARG A 166 -13.10 1.09 -20.32
CA ARG A 166 -12.20 2.23 -20.04
C ARG A 166 -10.97 1.88 -19.17
N TRP A 167 -11.00 0.76 -18.48
CA TRP A 167 -9.95 0.38 -17.52
C TRP A 167 -9.05 -0.70 -18.12
N PRO A 168 -7.73 -0.60 -17.94
CA PRO A 168 -6.83 -1.62 -18.41
C PRO A 168 -7.11 -2.96 -17.71
N ALA A 169 -6.98 -4.06 -18.44
CA ALA A 169 -7.18 -5.40 -17.92
C ALA A 169 -6.22 -5.70 -16.76
N PRO A 170 -6.73 -6.19 -15.61
CA PRO A 170 -5.87 -6.61 -14.51
C PRO A 170 -5.05 -7.84 -14.93
N ARG A 171 -3.76 -7.82 -14.63
CA ARG A 171 -2.83 -8.91 -14.97
C ARG A 171 -2.71 -9.93 -13.86
N TRP A 172 -2.99 -9.53 -12.62
CA TRP A 172 -2.90 -10.34 -11.42
C TRP A 172 -4.13 -10.15 -10.54
N GLY A 173 -4.48 -11.22 -9.81
CA GLY A 173 -5.54 -11.24 -8.81
C GLY A 173 -5.19 -12.20 -7.68
N LEU A 174 -5.88 -12.09 -6.56
CA LEU A 174 -5.64 -12.91 -5.36
C LEU A 174 -6.95 -13.27 -4.70
N ASP A 175 -7.22 -14.56 -4.56
CA ASP A 175 -8.34 -15.04 -3.76
C ASP A 175 -7.95 -15.15 -2.28
N ARG A 176 -8.93 -14.96 -1.39
CA ARG A 176 -8.72 -15.07 0.06
C ARG A 176 -8.11 -16.41 0.48
N ALA A 177 -8.51 -17.49 -0.17
CA ALA A 177 -7.95 -18.82 0.08
C ALA A 177 -6.46 -18.94 -0.31
N GLN A 178 -5.93 -18.01 -1.08
CA GLN A 178 -4.52 -18.00 -1.51
C GLN A 178 -3.60 -17.17 -0.59
N LEU A 179 -4.15 -16.45 0.40
CA LEU A 179 -3.34 -15.66 1.34
C LEU A 179 -2.24 -16.48 2.02
N PRO A 180 -2.47 -17.73 2.47
CA PRO A 180 -1.39 -18.55 3.04
C PRO A 180 -0.25 -18.84 2.05
N ARG A 181 -0.56 -18.96 0.74
CA ARG A 181 0.47 -19.16 -0.29
C ARG A 181 1.38 -17.94 -0.45
N VAL A 182 0.86 -16.74 -0.21
CA VAL A 182 1.67 -15.51 -0.22
C VAL A 182 2.66 -15.54 0.94
N ALA A 183 2.28 -16.02 2.12
CA ALA A 183 3.19 -16.18 3.24
C ALA A 183 4.33 -17.20 2.95
N CYS A 184 4.07 -18.19 2.12
CA CYS A 184 5.08 -19.20 1.72
C CYS A 184 6.03 -18.71 0.60
N LEU A 185 5.89 -17.50 0.08
CA LEU A 185 6.76 -17.00 -1.00
C LEU A 185 8.20 -16.77 -0.55
N HIS A 186 8.40 -16.40 0.71
CA HIS A 186 9.70 -16.13 1.29
C HIS A 186 9.67 -16.34 2.81
N PRO A 187 10.74 -16.92 3.43
CA PRO A 187 10.78 -17.15 4.89
C PRO A 187 10.74 -15.83 5.71
N GLY A 188 11.10 -14.72 5.12
CA GLY A 188 10.95 -13.39 5.71
C GLY A 188 9.51 -12.84 5.71
N ILE A 189 8.53 -13.53 5.12
CA ILE A 189 7.12 -13.16 5.21
C ILE A 189 6.49 -13.95 6.37
N VAL A 190 6.22 -13.31 7.48
CA VAL A 190 5.73 -13.96 8.71
C VAL A 190 4.22 -13.96 8.85
N ALA A 191 3.53 -13.02 8.20
CA ALA A 191 2.07 -12.96 8.23
C ALA A 191 1.51 -12.28 6.99
N VAL A 192 0.37 -12.78 6.55
CA VAL A 192 -0.46 -12.14 5.50
C VAL A 192 -1.89 -12.15 5.97
N ARG A 193 -2.52 -10.97 6.04
CA ARG A 193 -3.91 -10.85 6.50
C ARG A 193 -4.72 -9.92 5.63
N GLU A 194 -6.01 -10.18 5.50
CA GLU A 194 -6.96 -9.21 4.95
C GLU A 194 -7.29 -8.16 6.02
N LEU A 195 -7.22 -6.90 5.65
CA LEU A 195 -7.64 -5.80 6.51
C LEU A 195 -9.16 -5.71 6.53
N GLY A 196 -9.72 -5.75 7.72
CA GLY A 196 -11.16 -5.59 7.96
C GLY A 196 -11.64 -4.15 7.75
N PRO A 197 -12.96 -3.91 7.75
CA PRO A 197 -13.51 -2.57 7.68
C PRO A 197 -13.04 -1.73 8.89
N VAL A 198 -12.56 -0.52 8.61
CA VAL A 198 -12.31 0.47 9.66
C VAL A 198 -13.67 0.94 10.18
N PRO A 199 -13.91 0.95 11.49
CA PRO A 199 -15.12 1.53 12.07
C PRO A 199 -15.30 2.96 11.56
N ALA A 200 -16.54 3.33 11.20
CA ALA A 200 -16.84 4.71 10.85
C ALA A 200 -16.63 5.59 12.09
N VAL A 201 -15.85 6.65 11.96
CA VAL A 201 -15.72 7.65 13.02
C VAL A 201 -17.09 8.32 13.15
N PRO A 202 -17.69 8.36 14.37
CA PRO A 202 -18.92 9.10 14.59
C PRO A 202 -18.72 10.57 14.24
N GLY A 203 -19.55 11.15 13.36
CA GLY A 203 -19.47 12.55 12.95
C GLY A 203 -18.76 12.82 11.61
N GLY A 204 -18.08 11.86 11.01
CA GLY A 204 -17.58 11.96 9.64
C GLY A 204 -18.76 11.89 8.66
N ALA A 205 -18.97 12.95 7.86
CA ALA A 205 -20.05 13.00 6.88
C ALA A 205 -20.12 11.70 6.09
N ALA A 206 -21.27 11.02 6.17
CA ALA A 206 -21.59 9.76 5.49
C ALA A 206 -21.75 9.97 3.96
N ALA A 207 -20.70 10.50 3.33
CA ALA A 207 -20.63 10.77 1.89
C ALA A 207 -20.09 9.56 1.10
N GLY A 208 -20.36 8.36 1.58
CA GLY A 208 -20.27 7.17 0.76
C GLY A 208 -21.61 7.00 0.05
N GLY A 209 -21.65 7.23 -1.28
CA GLY A 209 -22.87 7.03 -2.05
C GLY A 209 -23.47 5.64 -1.80
N LEU A 210 -24.76 5.47 -2.13
CA LEU A 210 -25.54 4.24 -1.94
C LEU A 210 -24.77 2.97 -2.36
N TRP A 211 -23.97 3.07 -3.42
CA TRP A 211 -23.09 2.01 -3.95
C TRP A 211 -21.99 1.57 -2.98
N SER A 212 -21.35 2.49 -2.25
CA SER A 212 -20.34 2.08 -1.29
C SER A 212 -20.94 1.35 -0.09
N ARG A 213 -22.14 1.75 0.34
CA ARG A 213 -22.88 1.06 1.41
C ARG A 213 -23.37 -0.31 0.96
N LEU A 214 -23.86 -0.44 -0.29
CA LEU A 214 -24.27 -1.72 -0.87
C LEU A 214 -23.09 -2.68 -1.02
N VAL A 215 -21.96 -2.23 -1.53
CA VAL A 215 -20.72 -3.04 -1.67
C VAL A 215 -20.23 -3.51 -0.29
N TRP A 216 -20.28 -2.65 0.74
CA TRP A 216 -19.87 -3.02 2.09
C TRP A 216 -20.88 -3.95 2.80
N ARG A 217 -22.18 -3.75 2.59
CA ARG A 217 -23.22 -4.69 3.05
C ARG A 217 -23.17 -6.02 2.29
N GLY A 218 -22.85 -5.99 1.01
CA GLY A 218 -22.69 -7.18 0.18
C GLY A 218 -21.55 -8.11 0.64
N ARG A 219 -20.54 -7.60 1.39
CA ARG A 219 -19.49 -8.46 1.97
C ARG A 219 -20.01 -9.52 2.94
N ARG A 220 -21.23 -9.35 3.48
CA ARG A 220 -21.89 -10.36 4.31
C ARG A 220 -22.53 -11.47 3.48
N VAL A 221 -22.75 -11.25 2.18
CA VAL A 221 -23.27 -12.24 1.25
C VAL A 221 -22.07 -12.94 0.59
N PRO A 222 -21.91 -14.27 0.73
CA PRO A 222 -20.74 -15.00 0.25
C PRO A 222 -20.41 -14.77 -1.23
N VAL A 223 -21.43 -14.69 -2.09
CA VAL A 223 -21.27 -14.46 -3.52
C VAL A 223 -20.70 -13.07 -3.82
N LEU A 224 -21.23 -12.03 -3.15
CA LEU A 224 -20.74 -10.65 -3.32
C LEU A 224 -19.35 -10.45 -2.70
N ARG A 225 -19.07 -11.16 -1.61
CA ARG A 225 -17.73 -11.18 -1.00
C ARG A 225 -16.68 -11.75 -1.96
N ALA A 226 -17.03 -12.72 -2.79
CA ALA A 226 -16.15 -13.28 -3.81
C ALA A 226 -15.81 -12.33 -4.96
N LEU A 227 -16.53 -11.22 -5.10
CA LEU A 227 -16.30 -10.19 -6.12
C LEU A 227 -15.70 -8.89 -5.55
N THR A 228 -15.74 -8.70 -4.22
CA THR A 228 -15.21 -7.47 -3.61
C THR A 228 -13.70 -7.48 -3.51
N PRO A 229 -13.02 -6.38 -3.90
CA PRO A 229 -11.58 -6.23 -3.71
C PRO A 229 -11.20 -6.45 -2.23
N LEU A 230 -10.07 -7.08 -2.00
CA LEU A 230 -9.45 -7.22 -0.69
C LEU A 230 -8.30 -6.22 -0.55
N VAL A 231 -8.09 -5.74 0.67
CA VAL A 231 -6.87 -5.02 1.05
C VAL A 231 -6.12 -5.93 2.00
N CYS A 232 -4.86 -6.19 1.68
CA CYS A 232 -4.01 -7.11 2.41
C CYS A 232 -2.83 -6.38 3.04
N GLU A 233 -2.44 -6.83 4.22
CA GLU A 233 -1.20 -6.48 4.88
C GLU A 233 -0.29 -7.69 4.91
N VAL A 234 0.94 -7.52 4.45
CA VAL A 234 2.04 -8.48 4.56
C VAL A 234 3.01 -7.95 5.60
N ARG A 235 3.38 -8.77 6.58
CA ARG A 235 4.38 -8.43 7.60
C ARG A 235 5.66 -9.18 7.35
N PHE A 236 6.77 -8.47 7.48
CA PHE A 236 8.10 -9.04 7.33
C PHE A 236 8.71 -9.39 8.69
N ALA A 237 9.51 -10.45 8.72
CA ALA A 237 10.24 -10.88 9.91
C ALA A 237 11.16 -9.76 10.42
N SER A 238 11.18 -9.55 11.73
CA SER A 238 12.17 -8.67 12.34
C SER A 238 13.57 -9.29 12.24
N ALA A 239 14.62 -8.47 12.16
CA ALA A 239 16.01 -8.95 12.12
C ALA A 239 16.39 -9.84 13.31
N THR A 240 15.61 -9.76 14.41
CA THR A 240 15.82 -10.51 15.66
C THR A 240 14.97 -11.78 15.78
N SER A 241 14.10 -12.09 14.82
CA SER A 241 13.29 -13.34 14.88
C SER A 241 14.17 -14.53 14.51
N PRO A 242 14.39 -15.50 15.42
CA PRO A 242 15.06 -16.74 15.05
C PRO A 242 14.25 -17.41 13.92
N ARG A 243 14.94 -17.85 12.88
CA ARG A 243 14.35 -18.65 11.80
C ARG A 243 13.49 -19.75 12.41
N ALA A 244 12.20 -19.73 12.19
CA ALA A 244 11.35 -20.89 12.44
C ALA A 244 11.88 -22.01 11.53
N VAL A 245 12.60 -22.97 12.13
CA VAL A 245 13.01 -24.20 11.46
C VAL A 245 11.72 -24.92 11.06
N PRO A 246 11.51 -25.26 9.79
CA PRO A 246 10.33 -25.99 9.38
C PRO A 246 10.28 -27.32 10.16
N PRO A 247 9.11 -27.73 10.70
CA PRO A 247 8.98 -29.00 11.40
C PRO A 247 9.13 -30.15 10.39
N GLY A 248 10.31 -30.73 10.29
CA GLY A 248 10.61 -31.80 9.36
C GLY A 248 12.08 -32.23 9.26
N ALA A 249 13.03 -31.46 9.81
CA ALA A 249 14.47 -31.74 9.67
C ALA A 249 15.06 -32.62 10.78
N LEU A 250 14.25 -33.17 11.67
CA LEU A 250 14.72 -34.04 12.80
C LEU A 250 14.21 -35.47 12.67
N ARG A 251 14.29 -36.08 11.50
CA ARG A 251 14.24 -37.53 11.37
C ARG A 251 15.22 -37.98 10.30
N GLN A 252 16.49 -38.09 10.64
CA GLN A 252 17.47 -39.05 10.07
C GLN A 252 18.76 -38.95 10.90
N ARG A 253 18.79 -39.72 11.99
CA ARG A 253 19.98 -40.46 12.50
C ARG A 253 19.45 -41.67 13.31
#